data_284b0df93f8b20f2004b2811c0ba97bc
#
_entry.id   284b0df93f8b20f2004b2811c0ba97bc
#
_cell.length_a   1.000
_cell.length_b   1.000
_cell.length_c   1.000
_cell.angle_alpha   90.00
_cell.angle_beta   90.00
_cell.angle_gamma   90.00
#
_symmetry.space_group_name_H-M   'P 1'
#
loop_
_entity.id
_entity.type
_entity.pdbx_description
1 polymer ?
#
loop_
_entity_poly.entity_id
_entity_poly.type
_entity_poly.pdbx_seq_one_letter_code
_entity_poly.pdbx_strand_id
1 'polypeptide(L)'
;GVIRCLSDRDGWSAKWYDRMKKPVLEAPEALQSIEEASEHLPDADELCLQSDPVATLQKGGRLAGLELLSNFLHERGEGYSKEMSSPVTAFDSCSRLSAHLAFGTVSMREVSLACERRRQQIKEMPRGMKGKWPSAMRSFSGRLRWHCHFLQKLEDEPRIEFENMHPDYDGLRENVFNDLFFEA
;
A
#
# COMPACT_ATOMS: atom_id res chain seq x y z
N GLY A 1 -4.17 -5.43 -8.64
CA GLY A 1 -4.61 -6.80 -8.70
C GLY A 1 -3.67 -7.65 -9.53
N VAL A 2 -3.82 -8.96 -9.39
CA VAL A 2 -3.04 -9.96 -10.11
C VAL A 2 -3.74 -10.42 -11.38
N ILE A 3 -2.98 -11.02 -12.29
CA ILE A 3 -3.48 -11.72 -13.47
C ILE A 3 -3.28 -13.21 -13.19
N ARG A 4 -4.37 -13.96 -13.14
CA ARG A 4 -4.32 -15.40 -12.91
C ARG A 4 -3.84 -16.13 -14.15
N CYS A 5 -3.11 -17.22 -13.96
CA CYS A 5 -2.53 -18.04 -15.04
C CYS A 5 -1.71 -17.20 -16.03
N LEU A 6 -0.86 -16.32 -15.51
CA LEU A 6 0.03 -15.51 -16.34
C LEU A 6 1.11 -16.42 -16.95
N SER A 7 1.14 -16.51 -18.28
CA SER A 7 2.10 -17.36 -19.02
C SER A 7 3.51 -16.78 -19.01
N ASP A 8 3.62 -15.47 -19.04
CA ASP A 8 4.89 -14.74 -19.00
C ASP A 8 4.68 -13.33 -18.42
N ARG A 9 5.75 -12.65 -18.07
CA ARG A 9 5.71 -11.29 -17.53
C ARG A 9 5.84 -10.19 -18.55
N ASP A 10 6.00 -10.53 -19.82
CA ASP A 10 6.10 -9.57 -20.88
C ASP A 10 4.76 -8.81 -21.01
N GLY A 11 4.85 -7.51 -21.13
CA GLY A 11 3.66 -6.67 -21.19
C GLY A 11 2.86 -6.52 -19.90
N TRP A 12 3.22 -7.18 -18.76
CA TRP A 12 2.50 -7.06 -17.49
C TRP A 12 2.35 -5.60 -17.05
N SER A 13 3.41 -4.81 -17.16
CA SER A 13 3.38 -3.39 -16.80
C SER A 13 2.36 -2.59 -17.63
N ALA A 14 2.24 -2.86 -18.93
CA ALA A 14 1.25 -2.20 -19.79
C ALA A 14 -0.17 -2.56 -19.35
N LYS A 15 -0.45 -3.84 -19.12
CA LYS A 15 -1.73 -4.33 -18.60
C LYS A 15 -2.08 -3.72 -17.23
N TRP A 16 -1.06 -3.53 -16.36
CA TRP A 16 -1.25 -2.87 -15.07
C TRP A 16 -1.67 -1.41 -15.25
N TYR A 17 -0.99 -0.64 -16.10
CA TYR A 17 -1.35 0.75 -16.38
C TYR A 17 -2.75 0.88 -16.98
N ASP A 18 -3.11 0.02 -17.91
CA ASP A 18 -4.45 0.03 -18.52
C ASP A 18 -5.54 -0.25 -17.48
N ARG A 19 -5.26 -1.17 -16.54
CA ARG A 19 -6.18 -1.44 -15.44
C ARG A 19 -6.31 -0.26 -14.47
N MET A 20 -5.21 0.43 -14.17
CA MET A 20 -5.21 1.58 -13.25
C MET A 20 -5.88 2.84 -13.85
N LYS A 21 -5.92 2.96 -15.16
CA LYS A 21 -6.61 4.07 -15.86
C LYS A 21 -8.13 3.96 -15.85
N LYS A 22 -8.69 2.77 -15.58
CA LYS A 22 -10.15 2.60 -15.54
C LYS A 22 -10.74 3.43 -14.39
N PRO A 23 -11.96 3.97 -14.57
CA PRO A 23 -12.61 4.73 -13.51
C PRO A 23 -12.82 3.87 -12.25
N VAL A 24 -12.87 4.53 -11.10
CA VAL A 24 -13.34 3.91 -9.87
C VAL A 24 -14.83 3.65 -10.03
N LEU A 25 -15.27 2.49 -9.55
CA LEU A 25 -16.70 2.17 -9.54
C LEU A 25 -17.40 3.10 -8.55
N GLU A 26 -18.55 3.62 -8.97
CA GLU A 26 -19.42 4.39 -8.09
C GLU A 26 -20.05 3.49 -7.03
N ALA A 27 -20.37 4.07 -5.88
CA ALA A 27 -21.14 3.36 -4.88
C ALA A 27 -22.55 3.07 -5.43
N PRO A 28 -23.13 1.92 -5.15
CA PRO A 28 -24.51 1.64 -5.54
C PRO A 28 -25.46 2.64 -4.85
N GLU A 29 -26.48 3.08 -5.54
CA GLU A 29 -27.50 3.99 -5.00
C GLU A 29 -28.28 3.37 -3.84
N ALA A 30 -28.44 2.06 -3.86
CA ALA A 30 -29.11 1.31 -2.79
C ALA A 30 -28.47 -0.08 -2.63
N LEU A 31 -28.49 -0.56 -1.40
CA LEU A 31 -28.15 -1.94 -1.07
C LEU A 31 -29.42 -2.62 -0.55
N GLN A 32 -29.72 -3.80 -1.06
CA GLN A 32 -30.78 -4.63 -0.53
C GLN A 32 -30.29 -5.24 0.80
N SER A 33 -30.99 -4.94 1.86
CA SER A 33 -30.70 -5.55 3.18
C SER A 33 -31.19 -6.99 3.20
N ILE A 34 -30.49 -7.83 3.94
CA ILE A 34 -31.01 -9.14 4.36
C ILE A 34 -31.79 -8.97 5.67
N GLU A 35 -32.86 -9.74 5.85
CA GLU A 35 -33.70 -9.71 7.06
C GLU A 35 -33.06 -10.51 8.22
N GLU A 36 -31.79 -10.26 8.49
CA GLU A 36 -31.05 -10.89 9.57
C GLU A 36 -30.68 -9.84 10.63
N ALA A 37 -30.77 -10.21 11.89
CA ALA A 37 -30.32 -9.36 12.98
C ALA A 37 -28.80 -9.21 12.91
N SER A 38 -28.33 -7.95 12.93
CA SER A 38 -26.90 -7.69 13.02
C SER A 38 -26.40 -8.00 14.43
N GLU A 39 -25.35 -8.78 14.52
CA GLU A 39 -24.59 -8.89 15.77
C GLU A 39 -23.75 -7.63 15.98
N HIS A 40 -23.51 -7.27 17.24
CA HIS A 40 -22.58 -6.17 17.53
C HIS A 40 -21.14 -6.59 17.27
N LEU A 41 -20.27 -5.63 16.97
CA LEU A 41 -18.84 -5.88 16.85
C LEU A 41 -18.28 -6.07 18.27
N PRO A 42 -17.64 -7.22 18.57
CA PRO A 42 -17.05 -7.43 19.89
C PRO A 42 -15.95 -6.40 20.18
N ASP A 43 -15.90 -5.93 21.40
CA ASP A 43 -14.83 -5.06 21.86
C ASP A 43 -13.58 -5.85 22.30
N ALA A 44 -12.53 -5.13 22.72
CA ALA A 44 -11.27 -5.76 23.09
C ALA A 44 -11.40 -6.66 24.33
N ASP A 45 -12.28 -6.30 25.28
CA ASP A 45 -12.48 -7.06 26.51
C ASP A 45 -13.23 -8.36 26.23
N GLU A 46 -14.26 -8.32 25.39
CA GLU A 46 -14.98 -9.50 24.91
C GLU A 46 -14.10 -10.48 24.15
N LEU A 47 -13.12 -9.97 23.42
CA LEU A 47 -12.11 -10.77 22.71
C LEU A 47 -10.92 -11.18 23.59
N CYS A 48 -10.93 -10.84 24.88
CA CYS A 48 -9.81 -11.08 25.81
C CYS A 48 -8.46 -10.55 25.31
N LEU A 49 -8.49 -9.44 24.54
CA LEU A 49 -7.28 -8.82 24.02
C LEU A 49 -6.64 -7.93 25.09
N GLN A 50 -5.34 -8.07 25.27
CA GLN A 50 -4.60 -7.14 26.12
C GLN A 50 -4.46 -5.79 25.41
N SER A 51 -4.54 -4.71 26.19
CA SER A 51 -4.28 -3.37 25.69
C SER A 51 -2.84 -3.28 25.14
N ASP A 52 -2.72 -3.01 23.85
CA ASP A 52 -1.41 -2.77 23.24
C ASP A 52 -0.97 -1.33 23.57
N PRO A 53 0.19 -1.16 24.26
CA PRO A 53 0.70 0.16 24.60
C PRO A 53 1.24 0.96 23.41
N VAL A 54 1.15 0.46 22.16
CA VAL A 54 1.64 1.16 20.97
C VAL A 54 0.84 2.45 20.75
N ALA A 55 1.41 3.56 21.21
CA ALA A 55 0.79 4.90 21.15
C ALA A 55 0.57 5.43 19.72
N THR A 56 1.08 4.75 18.69
CA THR A 56 1.11 5.23 17.30
C THR A 56 0.34 4.34 16.32
N LEU A 57 -0.69 3.65 16.80
CA LEU A 57 -1.55 2.87 15.91
C LEU A 57 -2.21 3.76 14.87
N GLN A 58 -2.12 3.33 13.63
CA GLN A 58 -2.72 4.03 12.51
C GLN A 58 -4.23 3.85 12.53
N LYS A 59 -4.99 4.95 12.42
CA LYS A 59 -6.46 4.87 12.36
C LYS A 59 -6.89 4.12 11.11
N GLY A 60 -7.81 3.16 11.30
CA GLY A 60 -8.43 2.43 10.22
C GLY A 60 -9.54 3.23 9.52
N GLY A 61 -10.14 2.60 8.52
CA GLY A 61 -11.29 3.15 7.80
C GLY A 61 -10.94 4.00 6.58
N ARG A 62 -11.95 4.18 5.72
CA ARG A 62 -11.80 4.84 4.42
C ARG A 62 -11.43 6.32 4.54
N LEU A 63 -12.10 7.06 5.44
CA LEU A 63 -11.84 8.49 5.61
C LEU A 63 -10.40 8.75 6.03
N ALA A 64 -9.90 8.01 7.03
CA ALA A 64 -8.50 8.11 7.47
C ALA A 64 -7.52 7.79 6.33
N GLY A 65 -7.82 6.78 5.51
CA GLY A 65 -6.97 6.44 4.36
C GLY A 65 -6.93 7.53 3.28
N LEU A 66 -8.07 8.18 3.01
CA LEU A 66 -8.14 9.29 2.05
C LEU A 66 -7.44 10.55 2.56
N GLU A 67 -7.58 10.87 3.85
CA GLU A 67 -6.86 11.98 4.49
C GLU A 67 -5.35 11.77 4.42
N LEU A 68 -4.90 10.55 4.73
CA LEU A 68 -3.50 10.17 4.64
C LEU A 68 -2.94 10.30 3.22
N LEU A 69 -3.70 9.85 2.23
CA LEU A 69 -3.37 9.98 0.81
C LEU A 69 -3.28 11.46 0.41
N SER A 70 -4.26 12.26 0.78
CA SER A 70 -4.29 13.70 0.46
C SER A 70 -3.10 14.43 1.08
N ASN A 71 -2.85 14.23 2.37
CA ASN A 71 -1.72 14.82 3.07
C ASN A 71 -0.38 14.42 2.44
N PHE A 72 -0.21 13.13 2.10
CA PHE A 72 1.00 12.68 1.42
C PHE A 72 1.19 13.34 0.06
N LEU A 73 0.15 13.45 -0.77
CA LEU A 73 0.25 13.99 -2.12
C LEU A 73 0.47 15.51 -2.17
N HIS A 74 0.10 16.26 -1.12
CA HIS A 74 0.10 17.71 -1.15
C HIS A 74 1.02 18.38 -0.14
N GLU A 75 1.41 17.67 0.93
CA GLU A 75 2.18 18.23 2.04
C GLU A 75 3.47 17.44 2.30
N ARG A 76 3.41 16.31 2.99
CA ARG A 76 4.59 15.61 3.52
C ARG A 76 5.37 14.78 2.51
N GLY A 77 4.80 14.46 1.34
CA GLY A 77 5.43 13.55 0.37
C GLY A 77 6.48 14.19 -0.53
N GLU A 78 6.79 15.48 -0.41
CA GLU A 78 7.74 16.14 -1.31
C GLU A 78 9.16 15.56 -1.21
N GLY A 79 9.59 15.17 -0.01
CA GLY A 79 10.90 14.56 0.25
C GLY A 79 10.99 13.07 -0.10
N TYR A 80 9.88 12.42 -0.40
CA TYR A 80 9.73 10.98 -0.51
C TYR A 80 10.83 10.26 -1.29
N SER A 81 11.26 10.79 -2.44
CA SER A 81 12.24 10.12 -3.30
C SER A 81 13.61 9.88 -2.64
N LYS A 82 13.98 10.67 -1.64
CA LYS A 82 15.23 10.56 -0.89
C LYS A 82 15.01 9.97 0.49
N GLU A 83 13.95 10.36 1.15
CA GLU A 83 13.69 10.11 2.57
C GLU A 83 13.11 8.73 2.83
N MET A 84 12.48 8.09 1.82
CA MET A 84 11.85 6.78 1.96
C MET A 84 12.80 5.64 2.34
N SER A 85 14.09 5.82 2.15
CA SER A 85 15.11 4.79 2.45
C SER A 85 15.79 4.99 3.81
N SER A 86 15.48 6.07 4.52
CA SER A 86 16.04 6.35 5.84
C SER A 86 15.04 5.99 6.93
N PRO A 87 15.40 5.16 7.91
CA PRO A 87 14.52 4.83 9.03
C PRO A 87 14.12 6.04 9.87
N VAL A 88 14.92 7.09 9.86
CA VAL A 88 14.66 8.33 10.61
C VAL A 88 13.59 9.18 9.94
N THR A 89 13.62 9.33 8.60
CA THR A 89 12.72 10.24 7.87
C THR A 89 11.55 9.53 7.19
N ALA A 90 11.66 8.23 6.95
CA ALA A 90 10.63 7.47 6.24
C ALA A 90 9.27 7.48 6.95
N PHE A 91 9.28 7.56 8.27
CA PHE A 91 8.04 7.60 9.05
C PHE A 91 7.15 8.79 8.65
N ASP A 92 7.74 9.95 8.46
CA ASP A 92 7.03 11.18 8.14
C ASP A 92 6.82 11.39 6.64
N SER A 93 7.77 10.97 5.79
CA SER A 93 7.73 11.22 4.35
C SER A 93 7.11 10.11 3.50
N CYS A 94 6.91 8.89 4.04
CA CYS A 94 6.23 7.81 3.33
C CYS A 94 4.71 7.94 3.36
N SER A 95 4.04 7.34 2.35
CA SER A 95 2.59 7.44 2.22
C SER A 95 1.81 6.78 3.36
N ARG A 96 2.38 5.75 3.99
CA ARG A 96 1.77 4.95 5.06
C ARG A 96 0.42 4.30 4.69
N LEU A 97 0.21 4.07 3.39
CA LEU A 97 -1.03 3.51 2.87
C LEU A 97 -1.07 1.98 2.86
N SER A 98 0.00 1.30 3.28
CA SER A 98 0.08 -0.16 3.18
C SER A 98 -1.04 -0.87 3.91
N ALA A 99 -1.38 -0.46 5.14
CA ALA A 99 -2.49 -1.02 5.89
C ALA A 99 -3.84 -0.77 5.17
N HIS A 100 -4.07 0.46 4.70
CA HIS A 100 -5.31 0.80 3.98
C HIS A 100 -5.46 0.04 2.66
N LEU A 101 -4.37 -0.25 1.96
CA LEU A 101 -4.37 -1.07 0.76
C LEU A 101 -4.59 -2.56 1.09
N ALA A 102 -4.00 -3.06 2.18
CA ALA A 102 -4.14 -4.44 2.63
C ALA A 102 -5.58 -4.75 3.06
N PHE A 103 -6.19 -3.88 3.86
CA PHE A 103 -7.57 -4.01 4.31
C PHE A 103 -8.61 -3.50 3.30
N GLY A 104 -8.18 -2.99 2.14
CA GLY A 104 -9.08 -2.55 1.08
C GLY A 104 -9.90 -1.29 1.40
N THR A 105 -9.56 -0.53 2.45
CA THR A 105 -10.26 0.71 2.78
C THR A 105 -10.02 1.81 1.75
N VAL A 106 -8.88 1.73 1.04
CA VAL A 106 -8.57 2.52 -0.16
C VAL A 106 -8.04 1.57 -1.23
N SER A 107 -8.51 1.69 -2.46
CA SER A 107 -8.08 0.81 -3.54
C SER A 107 -6.80 1.32 -4.21
N MET A 108 -5.98 0.38 -4.72
CA MET A 108 -4.79 0.69 -5.52
C MET A 108 -5.12 1.61 -6.71
N ARG A 109 -6.30 1.46 -7.31
CA ARG A 109 -6.73 2.28 -8.44
C ARG A 109 -6.99 3.72 -8.01
N GLU A 110 -7.66 3.94 -6.89
CA GLU A 110 -7.88 5.29 -6.33
C GLU A 110 -6.56 6.00 -6.06
N VAL A 111 -5.62 5.31 -5.42
CA VAL A 111 -4.29 5.86 -5.13
C VAL A 111 -3.53 6.19 -6.42
N SER A 112 -3.56 5.29 -7.41
CA SER A 112 -2.89 5.49 -8.70
C SER A 112 -3.48 6.69 -9.46
N LEU A 113 -4.81 6.81 -9.52
CA LEU A 113 -5.49 7.93 -10.17
C LEU A 113 -5.24 9.25 -9.44
N ALA A 114 -5.24 9.26 -8.11
CA ALA A 114 -4.91 10.44 -7.32
C ALA A 114 -3.45 10.90 -7.55
N CYS A 115 -2.51 9.95 -7.57
CA CYS A 115 -1.11 10.23 -7.90
C CYS A 115 -0.96 10.83 -9.31
N GLU A 116 -1.67 10.28 -10.30
CA GLU A 116 -1.59 10.80 -11.66
C GLU A 116 -2.21 12.20 -11.78
N ARG A 117 -3.36 12.47 -11.14
CA ARG A 117 -3.93 13.83 -11.06
C ARG A 117 -2.93 14.82 -10.44
N ARG A 118 -2.26 14.41 -9.34
CA ARG A 118 -1.23 15.25 -8.71
C ARG A 118 -0.06 15.52 -9.64
N ARG A 119 0.39 14.51 -10.39
CA ARG A 119 1.46 14.67 -11.40
C ARG A 119 1.08 15.66 -12.49
N GLN A 120 -0.16 15.69 -12.96
CA GLN A 120 -0.63 16.68 -13.93
C GLN A 120 -0.63 18.10 -13.32
N GLN A 121 -1.18 18.27 -12.12
CA GLN A 121 -1.12 19.56 -11.41
C GLN A 121 0.32 20.09 -11.30
N ILE A 122 1.28 19.22 -10.92
CA ILE A 122 2.69 19.60 -10.81
C ILE A 122 3.27 20.01 -12.17
N LYS A 123 2.86 19.41 -13.28
CA LYS A 123 3.33 19.82 -14.61
C LYS A 123 2.89 21.26 -14.94
N GLU A 124 1.68 21.62 -14.54
CA GLU A 124 1.09 22.94 -14.77
C GLU A 124 1.66 24.03 -13.84
N MET A 125 2.27 23.66 -12.72
CA MET A 125 2.92 24.61 -11.81
C MET A 125 4.08 25.35 -12.48
N PRO A 126 4.33 26.64 -12.13
CA PRO A 126 5.53 27.37 -12.53
C PRO A 126 6.81 26.59 -12.13
N ARG A 127 7.84 26.64 -12.98
CA ARG A 127 9.07 25.85 -12.81
C ARG A 127 9.70 26.01 -11.43
N GLY A 128 9.72 27.24 -10.89
CA GLY A 128 10.29 27.56 -9.57
C GLY A 128 9.49 27.04 -8.38
N MET A 129 8.21 26.66 -8.59
CA MET A 129 7.31 26.19 -7.53
C MET A 129 7.19 24.66 -7.46
N LYS A 130 7.81 23.93 -8.39
CA LYS A 130 7.69 22.46 -8.44
C LYS A 130 8.46 21.74 -7.35
N GLY A 131 9.49 22.36 -6.78
CA GLY A 131 10.33 21.76 -5.74
C GLY A 131 10.81 20.35 -6.11
N LYS A 132 10.73 19.44 -5.16
CA LYS A 132 11.09 18.01 -5.33
C LYS A 132 9.90 17.14 -5.79
N TRP A 133 8.70 17.68 -5.89
CA TRP A 133 7.49 16.96 -6.22
C TRP A 133 7.56 16.08 -7.49
N PRO A 134 8.18 16.52 -8.62
CA PRO A 134 8.28 15.68 -9.80
C PRO A 134 9.00 14.34 -9.56
N SER A 135 10.09 14.37 -8.78
CA SER A 135 10.83 13.15 -8.43
C SER A 135 10.08 12.29 -7.42
N ALA A 136 9.48 12.92 -6.41
CA ALA A 136 8.69 12.23 -5.39
C ALA A 136 7.53 11.46 -6.01
N MET A 137 6.73 12.08 -6.87
CA MET A 137 5.60 11.44 -7.52
C MET A 137 6.01 10.37 -8.53
N ARG A 138 7.15 10.51 -9.19
CA ARG A 138 7.71 9.46 -10.05
C ARG A 138 8.08 8.22 -9.23
N SER A 139 8.79 8.42 -8.13
CA SER A 139 9.20 7.34 -7.23
C SER A 139 7.98 6.65 -6.63
N PHE A 140 6.99 7.41 -6.15
CA PHE A 140 5.77 6.86 -5.58
C PHE A 140 4.95 6.04 -6.60
N SER A 141 4.72 6.58 -7.79
CA SER A 141 4.04 5.85 -8.88
C SER A 141 4.75 4.53 -9.22
N GLY A 142 6.08 4.53 -9.22
CA GLY A 142 6.88 3.31 -9.38
C GLY A 142 6.60 2.29 -8.27
N ARG A 143 6.55 2.74 -7.01
CA ARG A 143 6.28 1.87 -5.85
C ARG A 143 4.88 1.26 -5.86
N LEU A 144 3.86 1.98 -6.31
CA LEU A 144 2.52 1.42 -6.48
C LEU A 144 2.52 0.23 -7.45
N ARG A 145 3.25 0.34 -8.56
CA ARG A 145 3.42 -0.76 -9.50
C ARG A 145 4.20 -1.93 -8.88
N TRP A 146 5.28 -1.64 -8.14
CA TRP A 146 6.07 -2.65 -7.44
C TRP A 146 5.24 -3.43 -6.42
N HIS A 147 4.37 -2.77 -5.67
CA HIS A 147 3.45 -3.44 -4.76
C HIS A 147 2.63 -4.54 -5.48
N CYS A 148 2.01 -4.19 -6.61
CA CYS A 148 1.25 -5.16 -7.39
C CYS A 148 2.14 -6.21 -8.08
N HIS A 149 3.40 -5.88 -8.40
CA HIS A 149 4.35 -6.83 -8.95
C HIS A 149 4.69 -7.94 -7.94
N PHE A 150 4.89 -7.60 -6.68
CA PHE A 150 5.13 -8.61 -5.63
C PHE A 150 3.91 -9.50 -5.39
N LEU A 151 2.70 -8.92 -5.39
CA LEU A 151 1.47 -9.72 -5.34
C LEU A 151 1.34 -10.66 -6.55
N GLN A 152 1.70 -10.21 -7.74
CA GLN A 152 1.74 -11.06 -8.93
C GLN A 152 2.75 -12.20 -8.78
N LYS A 153 3.90 -11.92 -8.15
CA LYS A 153 4.93 -12.92 -7.91
C LYS A 153 4.44 -14.03 -6.99
N LEU A 154 3.74 -13.69 -5.92
CA LEU A 154 3.11 -14.65 -5.02
C LEU A 154 2.01 -15.47 -5.71
N GLU A 155 1.21 -14.85 -6.59
CA GLU A 155 0.20 -15.55 -7.38
C GLU A 155 0.83 -16.57 -8.35
N ASP A 156 1.95 -16.21 -8.99
CA ASP A 156 2.65 -17.07 -9.95
C ASP A 156 3.40 -18.21 -9.25
N GLU A 157 3.92 -17.97 -8.05
CA GLU A 157 4.72 -18.91 -7.27
C GLU A 157 4.29 -18.93 -5.80
N PRO A 158 3.14 -19.54 -5.45
CA PRO A 158 2.63 -19.52 -4.07
C PRO A 158 3.57 -20.16 -3.04
N ARG A 159 4.44 -21.08 -3.47
CA ARG A 159 5.43 -21.74 -2.59
C ARG A 159 6.36 -20.78 -1.86
N ILE A 160 6.57 -19.55 -2.39
CA ILE A 160 7.45 -18.56 -1.75
C ILE A 160 6.91 -18.04 -0.41
N GLU A 161 5.69 -18.39 -0.03
CA GLU A 161 5.16 -18.16 1.32
C GLU A 161 5.91 -18.98 2.37
N PHE A 162 6.36 -20.19 2.00
CA PHE A 162 6.97 -21.17 2.92
C PHE A 162 8.43 -21.52 2.58
N GLU A 163 8.86 -21.25 1.36
CA GLU A 163 10.16 -21.64 0.82
C GLU A 163 10.93 -20.41 0.30
N ASN A 164 12.25 -20.50 0.30
CA ASN A 164 13.04 -19.48 -0.36
C ASN A 164 12.75 -19.43 -1.87
N MET A 165 12.70 -18.23 -2.43
CA MET A 165 12.51 -18.05 -3.87
C MET A 165 13.60 -18.71 -4.70
N HIS A 166 14.83 -18.72 -4.18
CA HIS A 166 15.99 -19.37 -4.80
C HIS A 166 16.53 -20.43 -3.84
N PRO A 167 16.66 -21.69 -4.26
CA PRO A 167 17.08 -22.80 -3.38
C PRO A 167 18.44 -22.61 -2.71
N ASP A 168 19.35 -21.85 -3.33
CA ASP A 168 20.68 -21.58 -2.75
C ASP A 168 20.63 -20.79 -1.44
N TYR A 169 19.47 -20.25 -1.08
CA TYR A 169 19.26 -19.57 0.21
C TYR A 169 18.72 -20.50 1.30
N ASP A 170 18.47 -21.77 0.97
CA ASP A 170 17.99 -22.74 1.93
C ASP A 170 19.12 -23.08 2.90
N GLY A 171 18.81 -23.00 4.20
CA GLY A 171 19.78 -23.27 5.27
C GLY A 171 20.82 -22.19 5.53
N LEU A 172 20.79 -21.04 4.83
CA LEU A 172 21.72 -19.93 5.09
C LEU A 172 21.42 -19.17 6.39
N ARG A 173 20.22 -19.30 6.92
CA ARG A 173 19.82 -18.68 8.18
C ARG A 173 19.51 -19.74 9.21
N GLU A 174 19.95 -19.51 10.44
CA GLU A 174 19.57 -20.33 11.57
C GLU A 174 18.06 -20.17 11.81
N ASN A 175 17.34 -21.29 11.90
CA ASN A 175 15.90 -21.30 12.23
C ASN A 175 15.67 -21.26 13.75
N VAL A 176 16.65 -20.76 14.51
CA VAL A 176 16.57 -20.64 15.96
C VAL A 176 16.20 -19.19 16.27
N PHE A 177 15.15 -19.01 17.07
CA PHE A 177 14.77 -17.70 17.57
C PHE A 177 15.91 -17.12 18.42
N ASN A 178 16.26 -15.87 18.18
CA ASN A 178 17.34 -15.18 18.88
C ASN A 178 16.76 -13.98 19.63
N ASP A 179 16.63 -14.14 20.95
CA ASP A 179 16.06 -13.12 21.85
C ASP A 179 16.78 -11.77 21.74
N LEU A 180 18.10 -11.77 21.57
CA LEU A 180 18.89 -10.54 21.46
C LEU A 180 18.55 -9.71 20.21
N PHE A 181 18.13 -10.35 19.12
CA PHE A 181 17.69 -9.64 17.92
C PHE A 181 16.23 -9.19 17.99
N PHE A 182 15.46 -9.82 18.88
CA PHE A 182 14.07 -9.45 19.08
C PHE A 182 13.91 -8.25 20.02
N GLU A 183 14.83 -8.11 21.00
CA GLU A 183 14.84 -7.03 21.98
C GLU A 183 15.56 -5.76 21.50
N ALA A 184 16.29 -5.80 20.37
CA ALA A 184 17.06 -4.69 19.81
C ALA A 184 16.23 -3.78 18.90
#